data_b699e95ed87b289e8800babf0229db79
#
_entry.id   b699e95ed87b289e8800babf0229db79
#
_cell.length_a   1.000
_cell.length_b   1.000
_cell.length_c   1.000
_cell.angle_alpha   90.00
_cell.angle_beta   90.00
_cell.angle_gamma   90.00
#
_symmetry.space_group_name_H-M   'P 1'
#
loop_
_entity.id
_entity.type
_entity.pdbx_description
1 polymer ?
#
loop_
_entity_poly.entity_id
_entity_poly.type
_entity_poly.pdbx_seq_one_letter_code
_entity_poly.pdbx_strand_id
1 'polypeptide(L)'
;MTCAVLITPLVDVVPKIENCDYIGVDAGALKIIDQGFPIKKAVGDFDSLSEEDFKRITCPIERHPIMKDETDSELAIRLCKGYDTIYLYGAMQGRIDHTIANIRLAMYRFQNLVLIDEHQKISVMNVGVHEIDDSYHHIWFYLIKEG
;
A
#
# COMPACT_ATOMS: atom_id res chain seq x y z
N MET A 1 8.50 16.39 -2.73
CA MET A 1 7.58 15.47 -2.07
C MET A 1 8.02 14.04 -2.27
N THR A 2 7.95 13.24 -1.24
CA THR A 2 8.30 11.82 -1.30
C THR A 2 7.05 10.94 -1.34
N CYS A 3 7.08 9.86 -2.10
CA CYS A 3 5.97 8.91 -2.13
C CYS A 3 6.47 7.47 -2.20
N ALA A 4 5.71 6.58 -1.60
CA ALA A 4 5.91 5.14 -1.66
C ALA A 4 4.71 4.49 -2.35
N VAL A 5 4.99 3.52 -3.19
CA VAL A 5 3.96 2.68 -3.84
C VAL A 5 4.13 1.27 -3.29
N LEU A 6 3.16 0.85 -2.49
CA LEU A 6 3.16 -0.47 -1.86
C LEU A 6 2.32 -1.42 -2.72
N ILE A 7 2.93 -2.51 -3.13
CA ILE A 7 2.30 -3.52 -4.00
C ILE A 7 2.10 -4.80 -3.19
N THR A 8 0.83 -5.16 -2.98
CA THR A 8 0.45 -6.40 -2.31
C THR A 8 0.35 -7.55 -3.31
N PRO A 9 0.26 -8.81 -2.84
CA PRO A 9 0.08 -9.95 -3.73
C PRO A 9 -1.21 -9.93 -4.56
N LEU A 10 -2.19 -9.11 -4.18
CA LEU A 10 -3.48 -9.02 -4.87
C LEU A 10 -3.46 -8.13 -6.12
N VAL A 11 -2.35 -7.45 -6.36
CA VAL A 11 -2.20 -6.60 -7.55
C VAL A 11 -1.87 -7.46 -8.76
N ASP A 12 -2.63 -7.33 -9.84
CA ASP A 12 -2.33 -8.01 -11.10
C ASP A 12 -1.33 -7.24 -11.94
N VAL A 13 -1.63 -5.98 -12.21
CA VAL A 13 -0.78 -5.10 -13.02
C VAL A 13 -0.22 -3.99 -12.15
N VAL A 14 1.10 -3.93 -12.06
CA VAL A 14 1.79 -2.89 -11.29
C VAL A 14 1.67 -1.56 -12.03
N PRO A 15 1.14 -0.52 -11.39
CA PRO A 15 1.01 0.79 -12.04
C PRO A 15 2.36 1.45 -12.23
N LYS A 16 2.50 2.18 -13.33
CA LYS A 16 3.69 3.00 -13.57
C LYS A 16 3.49 4.36 -12.91
N ILE A 17 4.19 4.60 -11.82
CA ILE A 17 4.16 5.87 -11.10
C ILE A 17 5.57 6.41 -11.00
N GLU A 18 5.80 7.57 -11.60
CA GLU A 18 7.11 8.19 -11.62
C GLU A 18 7.41 8.90 -10.29
N ASN A 19 8.68 8.94 -9.94
CA ASN A 19 9.19 9.64 -8.75
C ASN A 19 8.69 9.09 -7.41
N CYS A 20 8.24 7.83 -7.39
CA CYS A 20 7.87 7.12 -6.17
C CYS A 20 8.75 5.89 -5.98
N ASP A 21 8.97 5.51 -4.74
CA ASP A 21 9.69 4.30 -4.39
C ASP A 21 8.72 3.10 -4.39
N TYR A 22 9.05 2.05 -5.11
CA TYR A 22 8.27 0.81 -5.11
C TYR A 22 8.70 -0.09 -3.96
N ILE A 23 7.74 -0.50 -3.17
CA ILE A 23 7.95 -1.38 -2.02
C ILE A 23 7.04 -2.60 -2.17
N GLY A 24 7.63 -3.78 -2.17
CA GLY A 24 6.88 -5.03 -2.25
C GLY A 24 6.40 -5.46 -0.87
N VAL A 25 5.11 -5.75 -0.76
CA VAL A 25 4.53 -6.34 0.44
C VAL A 25 4.43 -7.84 0.21
N ASP A 26 5.23 -8.60 0.93
CA ASP A 26 5.32 -10.05 0.81
C ASP A 26 5.52 -10.48 -0.67
N ALA A 27 4.74 -11.41 -1.18
CA ALA A 27 4.83 -11.87 -2.58
C ALA A 27 4.57 -10.76 -3.62
N GLY A 28 4.04 -9.61 -3.20
CA GLY A 28 3.91 -8.43 -4.07
C GLY A 28 5.26 -7.94 -4.62
N ALA A 29 6.36 -8.24 -3.93
CA ALA A 29 7.71 -7.93 -4.42
C ALA A 29 8.01 -8.59 -5.76
N LEU A 30 7.55 -9.83 -5.96
CA LEU A 30 7.73 -10.54 -7.24
C LEU A 30 6.94 -9.89 -8.37
N LYS A 31 5.77 -9.33 -8.07
CA LYS A 31 4.98 -8.59 -9.06
C LYS A 31 5.75 -7.39 -9.61
N ILE A 32 6.42 -6.65 -8.72
CA ILE A 32 7.24 -5.50 -9.11
C ILE A 32 8.41 -5.95 -9.98
N ILE A 33 9.12 -6.99 -9.55
CA ILE A 33 10.30 -7.52 -10.24
C ILE A 33 9.93 -8.08 -11.61
N ASP A 34 8.88 -8.90 -11.69
CA ASP A 34 8.46 -9.56 -12.91
C ASP A 34 7.98 -8.59 -13.99
N GLN A 35 7.44 -7.46 -13.59
CA GLN A 35 6.95 -6.44 -14.50
C GLN A 35 7.98 -5.36 -14.81
N GLY A 36 9.21 -5.53 -14.33
CA GLY A 36 10.35 -4.70 -14.72
C GLY A 36 10.47 -3.36 -14.02
N PHE A 37 9.82 -3.16 -12.89
CA PHE A 37 9.94 -1.94 -12.12
C PHE A 37 11.10 -2.01 -11.11
N PRO A 38 11.78 -0.89 -10.84
CA PRO A 38 12.79 -0.86 -9.81
C PRO A 38 12.15 -1.00 -8.44
N ILE A 39 12.59 -1.97 -7.66
CA ILE A 39 12.11 -2.19 -6.31
C ILE A 39 13.12 -1.68 -5.28
N LYS A 40 12.64 -0.86 -4.34
CA LYS A 40 13.51 -0.32 -3.28
C LYS A 40 13.72 -1.32 -2.16
N LYS A 41 12.67 -1.96 -1.70
CA LYS A 41 12.73 -2.97 -0.64
C LYS A 41 11.48 -3.85 -0.65
N ALA A 42 11.57 -4.97 0.05
CA ALA A 42 10.46 -5.87 0.28
C ALA A 42 10.23 -6.02 1.80
N VAL A 43 8.97 -6.09 2.20
CA VAL A 43 8.56 -6.17 3.61
C VAL A 43 7.61 -7.35 3.79
N GLY A 44 7.82 -8.16 4.80
CA GLY A 44 6.94 -9.28 5.13
C GLY A 44 7.69 -10.46 5.73
N ASP A 45 7.00 -11.57 5.93
CA ASP A 45 7.62 -12.82 6.39
C ASP A 45 7.98 -13.76 5.22
N PHE A 46 7.32 -13.61 4.08
CA PHE A 46 7.53 -14.41 2.86
C PHE A 46 7.27 -15.90 3.02
N ASP A 47 6.46 -16.28 4.00
CA ASP A 47 6.15 -17.68 4.30
C ASP A 47 5.44 -18.42 3.15
N SER A 48 4.71 -17.68 2.32
CA SER A 48 4.00 -18.25 1.16
C SER A 48 4.89 -18.50 -0.05
N LEU A 49 6.12 -18.01 -0.05
CA LEU A 49 7.04 -18.15 -1.18
C LEU A 49 7.88 -19.42 -1.10
N SER A 50 8.13 -20.04 -2.26
CA SER A 50 9.13 -21.08 -2.39
C SER A 50 10.54 -20.50 -2.19
N GLU A 51 11.51 -21.36 -1.92
CA GLU A 51 12.91 -20.91 -1.81
C GLU A 51 13.42 -20.31 -3.13
N GLU A 52 13.00 -20.86 -4.27
CA GLU A 52 13.38 -20.36 -5.58
C GLU A 52 12.83 -18.95 -5.81
N ASP A 53 11.55 -18.72 -5.49
CA ASP A 53 10.94 -17.41 -5.64
C ASP A 53 11.54 -16.40 -4.67
N PHE A 54 11.81 -16.81 -3.45
CA PHE A 54 12.45 -15.94 -2.45
C PHE A 54 13.83 -15.46 -2.91
N LYS A 55 14.61 -16.33 -3.56
CA LYS A 55 15.93 -15.96 -4.10
C LYS A 55 15.88 -14.92 -5.20
N ARG A 56 14.76 -14.75 -5.86
CA ARG A 56 14.56 -13.74 -6.91
C ARG A 56 14.45 -12.33 -6.33
N ILE A 57 14.18 -12.20 -5.04
CA ILE A 57 14.12 -10.92 -4.36
C ILE A 57 15.55 -10.54 -3.95
N THR A 58 16.17 -9.63 -4.70
CA THR A 58 17.56 -9.22 -4.50
C THR A 58 17.69 -7.84 -3.82
N CYS A 59 16.58 -7.13 -3.63
CA CYS A 59 16.57 -5.87 -2.88
C CYS A 59 16.67 -6.13 -1.37
N PRO A 60 16.90 -5.07 -0.57
CA PRO A 60 16.83 -5.19 0.89
C PRO A 60 15.46 -5.72 1.34
N ILE A 61 15.49 -6.63 2.30
CA ILE A 61 14.29 -7.24 2.88
C ILE A 61 14.20 -6.82 4.33
N GLU A 62 13.06 -6.27 4.73
CA GLU A 62 12.78 -5.95 6.12
C GLU A 62 11.83 -6.98 6.71
N ARG A 63 12.34 -7.72 7.70
CA ARG A 63 11.56 -8.63 8.51
C ARG A 63 11.54 -8.10 9.93
N HIS A 64 10.35 -7.79 10.43
CA HIS A 64 10.16 -7.38 11.81
C HIS A 64 9.25 -8.38 12.49
N PRO A 65 9.41 -8.59 13.81
CA PRO A 65 8.43 -9.37 14.56
C PRO A 65 7.04 -8.78 14.32
N ILE A 66 6.14 -9.60 13.76
CA ILE A 66 4.77 -9.18 13.53
C ILE A 66 4.10 -9.08 14.90
N MET A 67 3.57 -7.90 15.22
CA MET A 67 2.75 -7.74 16.40
C MET A 67 1.46 -8.54 16.22
N LYS A 68 0.96 -9.09 17.30
CA LYS A 68 -0.30 -9.82 17.27
C LYS A 68 -1.37 -8.97 16.57
N ASP A 69 -2.02 -9.55 15.58
CA ASP A 69 -3.06 -8.94 14.75
C ASP A 69 -2.58 -7.88 13.72
N GLU A 70 -1.26 -7.68 13.59
CA GLU A 70 -0.72 -6.83 12.53
C GLU A 70 -0.61 -7.61 11.22
N THR A 71 -1.13 -7.04 10.12
CA THR A 71 -0.95 -7.60 8.78
C THR A 71 0.38 -7.16 8.16
N ASP A 72 0.83 -7.86 7.10
CA ASP A 72 2.02 -7.46 6.36
C ASP A 72 1.85 -6.06 5.73
N SER A 73 0.63 -5.73 5.29
CA SER A 73 0.33 -4.38 4.78
C SER A 73 0.46 -3.32 5.87
N GLU A 74 -0.05 -3.58 7.06
CA GLU A 74 0.09 -2.65 8.19
C GLU A 74 1.55 -2.44 8.58
N LEU A 75 2.33 -3.52 8.61
CA LEU A 75 3.77 -3.44 8.87
C LEU A 75 4.46 -2.56 7.81
N ALA A 76 4.18 -2.80 6.53
CA ALA A 76 4.77 -2.03 5.44
C ALA A 76 4.40 -0.54 5.52
N ILE A 77 3.14 -0.23 5.81
CA ILE A 77 2.67 1.15 6.00
C ILE A 77 3.41 1.81 7.16
N ARG A 78 3.52 1.12 8.28
CA ARG A 78 4.22 1.64 9.47
C ARG A 78 5.68 1.96 9.18
N LEU A 79 6.34 1.11 8.40
CA LEU A 79 7.74 1.33 8.00
C LEU A 79 7.89 2.47 6.98
N CYS A 80 6.81 2.86 6.33
CA CYS A 80 6.80 3.95 5.34
C CYS A 80 6.25 5.27 5.88
N LYS A 81 6.02 5.39 7.16
CA LYS A 81 5.38 6.59 7.75
C LYS A 81 6.14 7.90 7.47
N GLY A 82 7.42 7.83 7.14
CA GLY A 82 8.24 9.01 6.79
C GLY A 82 8.01 9.55 5.39
N TYR A 83 7.30 8.83 4.52
CA TYR A 83 6.93 9.34 3.21
C TYR A 83 5.78 10.35 3.31
N ASP A 84 5.77 11.35 2.44
CA ASP A 84 4.67 12.33 2.41
C ASP A 84 3.35 11.66 1.99
N THR A 85 3.41 10.73 1.05
CA THR A 85 2.24 9.95 0.60
C THR A 85 2.60 8.48 0.46
N ILE A 86 1.70 7.63 0.91
CA ILE A 86 1.81 6.17 0.79
C ILE A 86 0.63 5.68 -0.03
N TYR A 87 0.90 5.14 -1.23
CA TYR A 87 -0.12 4.51 -2.08
C TYR A 87 -0.13 3.02 -1.83
N LEU A 88 -1.24 2.48 -1.38
CA LEU A 88 -1.41 1.04 -1.17
C LEU A 88 -2.30 0.47 -2.28
N TYR A 89 -1.70 -0.33 -3.15
CA TYR A 89 -2.39 -1.07 -4.21
C TYR A 89 -2.68 -2.50 -3.75
N GLY A 90 -3.86 -3.01 -4.10
CA GLY A 90 -4.32 -4.34 -3.67
C GLY A 90 -4.95 -4.33 -2.28
N ALA A 91 -5.35 -3.17 -1.78
CA ALA A 91 -5.93 -3.01 -0.46
C ALA A 91 -7.42 -3.36 -0.38
N MET A 92 -8.10 -3.39 -1.53
CA MET A 92 -9.57 -3.45 -1.61
C MET A 92 -10.08 -4.65 -2.39
N GLN A 93 -9.22 -5.60 -2.72
CA GLN A 93 -9.51 -6.70 -3.66
C GLN A 93 -9.50 -8.08 -3.02
N GLY A 94 -9.46 -8.18 -1.74
CA GLY A 94 -9.39 -9.46 -1.05
C GLY A 94 -10.49 -9.64 -0.03
N ARG A 95 -10.13 -10.20 1.09
CA ARG A 95 -11.05 -10.36 2.22
C ARG A 95 -11.57 -9.00 2.67
N ILE A 96 -12.87 -8.91 2.90
CA ILE A 96 -13.52 -7.66 3.29
C ILE A 96 -13.01 -7.14 4.64
N ASP A 97 -12.65 -8.03 5.57
CA ASP A 97 -12.11 -7.64 6.86
C ASP A 97 -10.75 -6.94 6.72
N HIS A 98 -9.91 -7.37 5.78
CA HIS A 98 -8.66 -6.69 5.47
C HIS A 98 -8.90 -5.32 4.83
N THR A 99 -9.89 -5.21 3.95
CA THR A 99 -10.29 -3.94 3.35
C THR A 99 -10.73 -2.94 4.41
N ILE A 100 -11.59 -3.37 5.33
CA ILE A 100 -12.06 -2.54 6.44
C ILE A 100 -10.88 -2.10 7.32
N ALA A 101 -9.98 -3.03 7.65
CA ALA A 101 -8.79 -2.70 8.44
C ALA A 101 -7.92 -1.64 7.75
N ASN A 102 -7.70 -1.76 6.44
CA ASN A 102 -6.93 -0.77 5.68
C ASN A 102 -7.60 0.60 5.67
N ILE A 103 -8.93 0.66 5.50
CA ILE A 103 -9.69 1.91 5.57
C ILE A 103 -9.52 2.55 6.95
N ARG A 104 -9.61 1.78 8.02
CA ARG A 104 -9.42 2.30 9.37
C ARG A 104 -8.01 2.82 9.62
N LEU A 105 -6.99 2.19 9.05
CA LEU A 105 -5.62 2.70 9.13
C LEU A 105 -5.50 4.09 8.49
N ALA A 106 -6.12 4.29 7.33
CA ALA A 106 -6.14 5.60 6.67
C ALA A 106 -6.92 6.65 7.47
N MET A 107 -8.04 6.25 8.08
CA MET A 107 -8.90 7.17 8.83
C MET A 107 -8.28 7.62 10.15
N TYR A 108 -7.62 6.72 10.88
CA TYR A 108 -7.29 6.96 12.28
C TYR A 108 -5.80 6.95 12.61
N ARG A 109 -4.95 6.38 11.76
CA ARG A 109 -3.52 6.22 12.09
C ARG A 109 -2.57 6.85 11.09
N PHE A 110 -2.85 6.71 9.80
CA PHE A 110 -1.94 7.15 8.74
C PHE A 110 -2.70 8.01 7.73
N GLN A 111 -2.85 9.29 8.01
CA GLN A 111 -3.59 10.20 7.13
C GLN A 111 -2.92 10.40 5.77
N ASN A 112 -1.64 10.07 5.65
CA ASN A 112 -0.91 10.08 4.38
C ASN A 112 -1.10 8.80 3.56
N LEU A 113 -1.88 7.83 4.06
CA LEU A 113 -2.19 6.60 3.36
C LEU A 113 -3.34 6.82 2.37
N VAL A 114 -3.12 6.40 1.14
CA VAL A 114 -4.10 6.41 0.06
C VAL A 114 -4.32 4.97 -0.39
N LEU A 115 -5.57 4.51 -0.35
CA LEU A 115 -5.95 3.21 -0.89
C LEU A 115 -6.40 3.43 -2.32
N ILE A 116 -5.78 2.74 -3.26
CA ILE A 116 -5.98 3.04 -4.68
C ILE A 116 -5.91 1.78 -5.54
N ASP A 117 -6.72 1.74 -6.59
CA ASP A 117 -6.60 0.81 -7.70
C ASP A 117 -7.00 1.54 -9.00
N GLU A 118 -7.18 0.82 -10.11
CA GLU A 118 -7.55 1.43 -11.39
C GLU A 118 -8.97 2.03 -11.41
N HIS A 119 -9.82 1.67 -10.46
CA HIS A 119 -11.23 2.07 -10.46
C HIS A 119 -11.60 3.02 -9.33
N GLN A 120 -10.86 3.03 -8.24
CA GLN A 120 -11.25 3.76 -7.05
C GLN A 120 -10.05 4.22 -6.23
N LYS A 121 -10.27 5.29 -5.48
CA LYS A 121 -9.26 5.89 -4.62
C LYS A 121 -9.93 6.38 -3.35
N ILE A 122 -9.35 6.00 -2.21
CA ILE A 122 -9.80 6.44 -0.89
C ILE A 122 -8.66 7.21 -0.25
N SER A 123 -8.92 8.44 0.14
CA SER A 123 -7.97 9.26 0.89
C SER A 123 -8.66 10.05 1.97
N VAL A 124 -7.93 10.43 3.00
CA VAL A 124 -8.43 11.23 4.12
C VAL A 124 -7.84 12.64 4.01
N MET A 125 -8.70 13.64 4.16
CA MET A 125 -8.32 15.05 4.04
C MET A 125 -8.70 15.80 5.32
N ASN A 126 -7.86 16.73 5.71
CA ASN A 126 -8.20 17.67 6.77
C ASN A 126 -9.19 18.71 6.26
N VAL A 127 -9.89 19.37 7.17
CA VAL A 127 -10.77 20.47 6.82
C VAL A 127 -9.99 21.55 6.08
N GLY A 128 -10.54 22.02 4.97
CA GLY A 128 -9.89 23.04 4.15
C GLY A 128 -10.33 22.97 2.68
N VAL A 129 -9.57 23.69 1.85
CA VAL A 129 -9.77 23.68 0.40
C VAL A 129 -8.80 22.69 -0.22
N HIS A 130 -9.31 21.77 -1.02
CA HIS A 130 -8.53 20.72 -1.66
C HIS A 130 -8.86 20.64 -3.14
N GLU A 131 -7.83 20.38 -3.95
CA GLU A 131 -8.02 19.99 -5.34
C GLU A 131 -8.31 18.49 -5.40
N ILE A 132 -9.32 18.13 -6.18
CA ILE A 132 -9.75 16.75 -6.34
C ILE A 132 -9.56 16.32 -7.78
N ASP A 133 -8.95 15.14 -7.97
CA ASP A 133 -8.80 14.52 -9.28
C ASP A 133 -10.19 14.16 -9.85
N ASP A 134 -10.55 14.76 -10.99
CA ASP A 134 -11.83 14.55 -11.65
C ASP A 134 -11.82 13.39 -12.66
N SER A 135 -10.76 12.60 -12.70
CA SER A 135 -10.68 11.43 -13.57
C SER A 135 -11.64 10.29 -13.18
N TYR A 136 -12.16 10.33 -11.95
CA TYR A 136 -13.14 9.36 -11.47
C TYR A 136 -14.56 9.85 -11.75
N HIS A 137 -15.46 8.91 -12.14
CA HIS A 137 -16.84 9.24 -12.49
C HIS A 137 -17.69 9.71 -11.31
N HIS A 138 -17.38 9.23 -10.11
CA HIS A 138 -18.15 9.52 -8.89
C HIS A 138 -17.22 9.92 -7.76
N ILE A 139 -17.66 10.92 -7.00
CA ILE A 139 -16.95 11.40 -5.82
C ILE A 139 -17.93 11.37 -4.65
N TRP A 140 -17.53 10.70 -3.56
CA TRP A 140 -18.30 10.61 -2.34
C TRP A 140 -17.51 11.16 -1.17
N PHE A 141 -18.18 11.89 -0.30
CA PHE A 141 -17.60 12.47 0.90
C PHE A 141 -18.27 11.87 2.12
N TYR A 142 -17.46 11.42 3.05
CA TYR A 142 -17.90 10.91 4.34
C TYR A 142 -17.27 11.73 5.46
N LEU A 143 -18.11 12.20 6.38
CA LEU A 143 -17.63 12.94 7.53
C LEU A 143 -17.11 11.96 8.58
N ILE A 144 -15.84 12.14 8.96
CA ILE A 144 -15.24 11.40 10.07
C ILE A 144 -15.38 12.26 11.31
N LYS A 145 -16.10 11.76 12.31
CA LYS A 145 -16.18 12.44 13.59
C LYS A 145 -15.02 12.01 14.47
N GLU A 146 -14.38 12.98 15.08
CA GLU A 146 -13.46 12.72 16.16
C GLU A 146 -14.28 12.19 17.34
N GLY A 147 -13.94 10.98 17.76
CA GLY A 147 -14.64 10.30 18.86
C GLY A 147 -13.91 10.38 20.15
#